data_732403977f6c8f269145181c1959d6b4
#
_entry.id   732403977f6c8f269145181c1959d6b4
#
_cell.length_a   1.000
_cell.length_b   1.000
_cell.length_c   1.000
_cell.angle_alpha   90.00
_cell.angle_beta   90.00
_cell.angle_gamma   90.00
#
_symmetry.space_group_name_H-M   'P 1'
#
loop_
_entity.id
_entity.type
_entity.pdbx_description
1 polymer ?
#
loop_
_entity_poly.entity_id
_entity_poly.type
_entity_poly.pdbx_seq_one_letter_code
_entity_poly.pdbx_strand_id
1 'polypeptide(L)'
;MRKKRKMGFAAAILAMVLLFAGCGQTETKTESSTAASETEDETLVHVLALKGPTSMGMVKMMSDNDSKESPADTFELAAAPDEVSAKLVQGEVDIAAVPANLASVLYNKTNGGVQVLAVNTLGVLYIVEDGDTVHSIADLKGRTIYAGGKGATPEYALNYILEKNGLVPGEDVTIEWKSEHAECVAALAEDADGIAMLPQPFVTTAQTKKETLRTALDLTEEWNKIQESEGTASTLVTGVTVVRTAFAKEHPEAVADFMEAYQASVSYVIENTDEAAKLIGDYDIVPEAVAKKALPACNIVCITGDEMKEKLSGYLGVLKDQNPEAVGGELPGDDFYYSE
;
A
#
# COMPACT_ATOMS: atom_id res chain seq x y z
N MET A 1 -32.67 52.58 17.92
CA MET A 1 -34.08 52.58 18.44
C MET A 1 -34.41 51.17 18.88
N ARG A 2 -34.53 51.00 20.19
CA ARG A 2 -35.67 50.37 20.93
C ARG A 2 -35.95 48.90 20.53
N LYS A 3 -36.03 47.91 21.42
CA LYS A 3 -36.34 47.88 22.87
C LYS A 3 -36.02 46.47 23.42
N LYS A 4 -35.45 46.47 24.62
CA LYS A 4 -35.33 45.34 25.56
C LYS A 4 -36.72 44.85 26.00
N ARG A 5 -36.87 43.56 26.34
CA ARG A 5 -37.72 43.16 27.43
C ARG A 5 -37.23 41.89 28.13
N LYS A 6 -36.92 42.05 29.39
CA LYS A 6 -36.67 41.04 30.43
C LYS A 6 -38.02 40.67 31.07
N MET A 7 -38.04 39.51 31.69
CA MET A 7 -38.70 39.13 32.96
C MET A 7 -39.00 37.61 32.87
N GLY A 8 -38.73 36.72 33.78
CA GLY A 8 -38.44 36.77 35.19
C GLY A 8 -39.42 35.90 35.97
N PHE A 9 -38.93 35.16 37.00
CA PHE A 9 -39.68 34.52 38.08
C PHE A 9 -40.25 33.10 37.81
N ALA A 10 -40.31 32.16 38.76
CA ALA A 10 -39.72 31.94 40.09
C ALA A 10 -40.03 30.49 40.51
N ALA A 11 -39.23 30.03 41.41
CA ALA A 11 -39.26 28.82 42.23
C ALA A 11 -40.59 28.35 42.81
N ALA A 12 -40.72 27.05 43.05
CA ALA A 12 -41.36 26.54 44.27
C ALA A 12 -40.90 25.09 44.58
N ILE A 13 -40.38 24.93 45.75
CA ILE A 13 -40.00 23.73 46.49
C ILE A 13 -41.28 23.07 47.02
N LEU A 14 -41.37 21.72 47.04
CA LEU A 14 -42.07 21.02 48.10
C LEU A 14 -41.52 19.60 48.30
N ALA A 15 -40.91 19.37 49.45
CA ALA A 15 -40.53 18.06 50.00
C ALA A 15 -41.76 17.40 50.61
N MET A 16 -41.89 16.09 50.49
CA MET A 16 -42.73 15.29 51.37
C MET A 16 -42.10 13.92 51.62
N VAL A 17 -41.63 13.75 52.83
CA VAL A 17 -41.18 12.48 53.42
C VAL A 17 -42.42 11.76 53.97
N LEU A 18 -42.55 10.48 53.68
CA LEU A 18 -43.40 9.58 54.49
C LEU A 18 -42.70 8.20 54.61
N LEU A 19 -42.30 7.92 55.84
CA LEU A 19 -41.87 6.63 56.34
C LEU A 19 -43.12 5.73 56.55
N PHE A 20 -43.04 4.49 56.06
CA PHE A 20 -43.80 3.37 56.63
C PHE A 20 -42.91 2.13 56.69
N ALA A 21 -42.74 1.66 57.93
CA ALA A 21 -42.14 0.38 58.27
C ALA A 21 -43.23 -0.73 58.19
N GLY A 22 -42.85 -1.86 57.66
CA GLY A 22 -43.69 -3.07 57.66
C GLY A 22 -42.84 -4.34 57.35
N CYS A 23 -42.76 -5.20 58.33
CA CYS A 23 -42.01 -6.48 58.40
C CYS A 23 -42.46 -7.56 57.40
N GLY A 24 -41.49 -8.31 56.87
CA GLY A 24 -41.50 -9.76 56.86
C GLY A 24 -42.09 -10.46 55.64
N GLN A 25 -41.24 -11.01 54.78
CA GLN A 25 -41.29 -12.42 54.38
C GLN A 25 -40.09 -12.73 53.45
N THR A 26 -39.46 -13.85 53.76
CA THR A 26 -38.31 -14.40 53.04
C THR A 26 -38.81 -15.00 51.73
N GLU A 27 -38.41 -14.46 50.60
CA GLU A 27 -38.51 -15.18 49.31
C GLU A 27 -37.17 -15.08 48.56
N THR A 28 -36.78 -16.23 48.07
CA THR A 28 -35.55 -16.56 47.39
C THR A 28 -35.32 -15.67 46.17
N LYS A 29 -34.28 -14.85 46.22
CA LYS A 29 -33.80 -14.09 45.03
C LYS A 29 -33.13 -15.08 44.08
N THR A 30 -33.80 -15.35 42.98
CA THR A 30 -33.14 -15.75 41.73
C THR A 30 -32.44 -14.50 41.18
N GLU A 31 -31.15 -14.47 41.30
CA GLU A 31 -30.35 -13.45 40.58
C GLU A 31 -30.40 -13.78 39.10
N SER A 32 -31.23 -13.04 38.36
CA SER A 32 -31.12 -12.93 36.94
C SER A 32 -29.93 -12.00 36.66
N SER A 33 -28.78 -12.64 36.44
CA SER A 33 -27.64 -11.99 35.86
C SER A 33 -28.02 -11.56 34.43
N THR A 34 -28.46 -10.32 34.28
CA THR A 34 -28.47 -9.66 33.01
C THR A 34 -26.99 -9.37 32.70
N ALA A 35 -26.35 -10.28 31.98
CA ALA A 35 -25.12 -9.95 31.29
C ALA A 35 -25.46 -8.80 30.34
N ALA A 36 -25.06 -7.60 30.70
CA ALA A 36 -24.92 -6.53 29.73
C ALA A 36 -23.93 -7.05 28.71
N SER A 37 -24.38 -7.32 27.51
CA SER A 37 -23.53 -7.41 26.35
C SER A 37 -22.88 -6.04 26.23
N GLU A 38 -21.65 -5.91 26.68
CA GLU A 38 -20.78 -4.83 26.24
C GLU A 38 -20.67 -5.06 24.72
N THR A 39 -21.37 -4.27 23.96
CA THR A 39 -21.03 -4.04 22.55
C THR A 39 -19.67 -3.37 22.64
N GLU A 40 -18.61 -4.14 22.39
CA GLU A 40 -17.31 -3.57 22.09
C GLU A 40 -17.57 -2.58 20.95
N ASP A 41 -17.28 -1.32 21.20
CA ASP A 41 -17.39 -0.24 20.22
C ASP A 41 -16.23 -0.50 19.25
N GLU A 42 -16.52 -1.20 18.12
CA GLU A 42 -15.51 -1.52 17.11
C GLU A 42 -14.81 -0.22 16.71
N THR A 43 -13.50 -0.17 16.89
CA THR A 43 -12.70 1.01 16.52
C THR A 43 -12.73 1.17 15.00
N LEU A 44 -13.26 2.28 14.53
CA LEU A 44 -13.28 2.63 13.11
C LEU A 44 -11.85 2.85 12.59
N VAL A 45 -11.45 2.15 11.55
CA VAL A 45 -10.15 2.29 10.88
C VAL A 45 -10.31 3.05 9.56
N HIS A 46 -9.56 4.12 9.40
CA HIS A 46 -9.50 4.87 8.15
C HIS A 46 -8.32 4.41 7.29
N VAL A 47 -8.61 3.82 6.14
CA VAL A 47 -7.62 3.24 5.23
C VAL A 47 -7.55 4.04 3.94
N LEU A 48 -6.34 4.40 3.51
CA LEU A 48 -6.10 5.06 2.23
C LEU A 48 -5.05 4.31 1.43
N ALA A 49 -5.37 3.90 0.22
CA ALA A 49 -4.44 3.18 -0.63
C ALA A 49 -4.17 3.93 -1.95
N LEU A 50 -2.92 3.89 -2.42
CA LEU A 50 -2.56 4.40 -3.73
C LEU A 50 -3.13 3.45 -4.81
N LYS A 51 -3.82 4.00 -5.82
CA LYS A 51 -4.33 3.23 -6.97
C LYS A 51 -3.20 2.50 -7.69
N GLY A 52 -3.39 1.22 -7.94
CA GLY A 52 -2.44 0.35 -8.61
C GLY A 52 -2.19 -0.95 -7.83
N PRO A 53 -1.06 -1.64 -8.06
CA PRO A 53 -0.77 -2.92 -7.40
C PRO A 53 -0.85 -2.86 -5.88
N THR A 54 -0.45 -1.74 -5.25
CA THR A 54 -0.46 -1.56 -3.79
C THR A 54 -1.85 -1.61 -3.15
N SER A 55 -2.92 -1.31 -3.90
CA SER A 55 -4.31 -1.40 -3.41
C SER A 55 -5.02 -2.68 -3.83
N MET A 56 -4.51 -3.39 -4.85
CA MET A 56 -5.21 -4.56 -5.41
C MET A 56 -5.39 -5.70 -4.39
N GLY A 57 -4.46 -5.87 -3.45
CA GLY A 57 -4.57 -6.86 -2.39
C GLY A 57 -5.71 -6.60 -1.39
N MET A 58 -6.25 -5.37 -1.34
CA MET A 58 -7.30 -4.97 -0.39
C MET A 58 -8.73 -5.15 -0.94
N VAL A 59 -8.93 -5.41 -2.24
CA VAL A 59 -10.25 -5.31 -2.86
C VAL A 59 -11.29 -6.26 -2.28
N LYS A 60 -10.86 -7.44 -1.77
CA LYS A 60 -11.81 -8.37 -1.13
C LYS A 60 -12.27 -7.86 0.22
N MET A 61 -11.36 -7.39 1.08
CA MET A 61 -11.75 -6.81 2.37
C MET A 61 -12.59 -5.54 2.21
N MET A 62 -12.30 -4.71 1.19
CA MET A 62 -13.15 -3.55 0.84
C MET A 62 -14.57 -4.01 0.51
N SER A 63 -14.72 -5.01 -0.37
CA SER A 63 -16.02 -5.57 -0.76
C SER A 63 -16.76 -6.21 0.41
N ASP A 64 -16.05 -6.90 1.30
CA ASP A 64 -16.65 -7.49 2.49
C ASP A 64 -17.13 -6.42 3.47
N ASN A 65 -16.34 -5.37 3.65
CA ASN A 65 -16.73 -4.21 4.47
C ASN A 65 -17.97 -3.50 3.91
N ASP A 66 -17.99 -3.20 2.60
CA ASP A 66 -19.14 -2.56 1.93
C ASP A 66 -20.42 -3.41 1.99
N SER A 67 -20.29 -4.72 2.20
CA SER A 67 -21.43 -5.65 2.31
C SER A 67 -22.03 -5.72 3.72
N LYS A 68 -21.40 -5.11 4.73
CA LYS A 68 -21.90 -5.06 6.10
C LYS A 68 -23.04 -4.05 6.23
N GLU A 69 -24.02 -4.31 7.10
CA GLU A 69 -25.08 -3.35 7.43
C GLU A 69 -24.54 -2.07 8.10
N SER A 70 -23.44 -2.22 8.85
CA SER A 70 -22.69 -1.12 9.48
C SER A 70 -21.21 -1.37 9.20
N PRO A 71 -20.65 -0.76 8.15
CA PRO A 71 -19.21 -0.84 7.88
C PRO A 71 -18.41 -0.30 9.06
N ALA A 72 -17.42 -1.08 9.54
CA ALA A 72 -16.53 -0.66 10.62
C ALA A 72 -15.37 0.20 10.11
N ASP A 73 -14.96 0.01 8.85
CA ASP A 73 -13.82 0.69 8.28
C ASP A 73 -14.21 1.58 7.09
N THR A 74 -13.37 2.56 6.79
CA THR A 74 -13.49 3.36 5.58
C THR A 74 -12.30 3.13 4.67
N PHE A 75 -12.55 2.98 3.37
CA PHE A 75 -11.52 2.79 2.36
C PHE A 75 -11.57 3.90 1.32
N GLU A 76 -10.45 4.56 1.12
CA GLU A 76 -10.28 5.57 0.08
C GLU A 76 -9.14 5.17 -0.87
N LEU A 77 -9.24 5.58 -2.14
CA LEU A 77 -8.22 5.36 -3.15
C LEU A 77 -7.68 6.69 -3.67
N ALA A 78 -6.38 6.92 -3.47
CA ALA A 78 -5.68 8.10 -3.94
C ALA A 78 -5.03 7.87 -5.31
N ALA A 79 -4.98 8.91 -6.14
CA ALA A 79 -4.29 8.87 -7.42
C ALA A 79 -2.79 9.23 -7.30
N ALA A 80 -2.40 9.96 -6.25
CA ALA A 80 -1.04 10.47 -6.08
C ALA A 80 -0.49 10.19 -4.68
N PRO A 81 0.82 9.86 -4.56
CA PRO A 81 1.47 9.59 -3.26
C PRO A 81 1.44 10.77 -2.29
N ASP A 82 1.47 12.00 -2.80
CA ASP A 82 1.46 13.21 -1.97
C ASP A 82 0.13 13.36 -1.20
N GLU A 83 -0.99 12.95 -1.80
CA GLU A 83 -2.29 12.94 -1.12
C GLU A 83 -2.28 11.98 0.07
N VAL A 84 -1.76 10.76 -0.14
CA VAL A 84 -1.64 9.76 0.92
C VAL A 84 -0.75 10.26 2.06
N SER A 85 0.41 10.83 1.70
CA SER A 85 1.36 11.39 2.66
C SER A 85 0.74 12.49 3.52
N ALA A 86 0.00 13.41 2.89
CA ALA A 86 -0.62 14.53 3.59
C ALA A 86 -1.66 14.05 4.61
N LYS A 87 -2.60 13.18 4.19
CA LYS A 87 -3.66 12.67 5.07
C LYS A 87 -3.11 11.83 6.22
N LEU A 88 -2.09 10.98 5.95
CA LEU A 88 -1.45 10.16 6.98
C LEU A 88 -0.75 11.01 8.05
N VAL A 89 0.00 12.04 7.62
CA VAL A 89 0.71 12.94 8.55
C VAL A 89 -0.27 13.81 9.34
N GLN A 90 -1.40 14.21 8.75
CA GLN A 90 -2.45 14.98 9.43
C GLN A 90 -3.29 14.13 10.39
N GLY A 91 -3.18 12.80 10.33
CA GLY A 91 -3.97 11.88 11.16
C GLY A 91 -5.41 11.71 10.67
N GLU A 92 -5.67 12.03 9.41
CA GLU A 92 -6.98 11.83 8.78
C GLU A 92 -7.19 10.37 8.35
N VAL A 93 -6.11 9.60 8.21
CA VAL A 93 -6.11 8.17 7.96
C VAL A 93 -5.18 7.45 8.94
N ASP A 94 -5.49 6.21 9.26
CA ASP A 94 -4.80 5.41 10.26
C ASP A 94 -3.83 4.42 9.62
N ILE A 95 -4.26 3.80 8.52
CA ILE A 95 -3.49 2.82 7.75
C ILE A 95 -3.42 3.28 6.30
N ALA A 96 -2.26 3.10 5.67
CA ALA A 96 -2.12 3.45 4.27
C ALA A 96 -1.27 2.44 3.48
N ALA A 97 -1.60 2.25 2.19
CA ALA A 97 -0.75 1.52 1.24
C ALA A 97 0.03 2.53 0.38
N VAL A 98 1.35 2.50 0.50
CA VAL A 98 2.27 3.49 -0.08
C VAL A 98 3.47 2.83 -0.76
N PRO A 99 4.21 3.54 -1.64
CA PRO A 99 5.51 3.10 -2.11
C PRO A 99 6.49 2.85 -0.95
N ALA A 100 7.28 1.79 -1.07
CA ALA A 100 8.18 1.36 -0.01
C ALA A 100 9.18 2.44 0.44
N ASN A 101 9.78 3.15 -0.50
CA ASN A 101 10.71 4.25 -0.20
C ASN A 101 10.00 5.43 0.48
N LEU A 102 8.74 5.71 0.11
CA LEU A 102 7.95 6.78 0.73
C LEU A 102 7.67 6.49 2.21
N ALA A 103 7.44 5.23 2.57
CA ALA A 103 7.28 4.84 3.98
C ALA A 103 8.51 5.23 4.82
N SER A 104 9.73 4.98 4.31
CA SER A 104 10.98 5.40 4.95
C SER A 104 11.08 6.94 5.06
N VAL A 105 10.75 7.65 3.98
CA VAL A 105 10.73 9.12 3.99
C VAL A 105 9.74 9.66 5.02
N LEU A 106 8.54 9.07 5.12
CA LEU A 106 7.53 9.46 6.11
C LEU A 106 8.01 9.17 7.53
N TYR A 107 8.59 8.00 7.79
CA TYR A 107 9.16 7.66 9.09
C TYR A 107 10.19 8.70 9.53
N ASN A 108 11.16 9.04 8.67
CA ASN A 108 12.19 10.02 8.99
C ASN A 108 11.63 11.44 9.20
N LYS A 109 10.73 11.88 8.32
CA LYS A 109 10.10 13.22 8.43
C LYS A 109 9.20 13.38 9.66
N THR A 110 8.59 12.29 10.12
CA THR A 110 7.69 12.30 11.28
C THR A 110 8.37 11.84 12.58
N ASN A 111 9.68 11.58 12.56
CA ASN A 111 10.45 11.05 13.68
C ASN A 111 9.82 9.77 14.27
N GLY A 112 9.56 8.77 13.43
CA GLY A 112 8.99 7.49 13.84
C GLY A 112 7.45 7.49 13.92
N GLY A 113 6.78 8.43 13.24
CA GLY A 113 5.32 8.55 13.26
C GLY A 113 4.56 7.50 12.46
N VAL A 114 5.26 6.62 11.73
CA VAL A 114 4.68 5.51 10.97
C VAL A 114 5.49 4.23 11.18
N GLN A 115 4.80 3.08 11.09
CA GLN A 115 5.40 1.74 11.11
C GLN A 115 4.89 0.93 9.92
N VAL A 116 5.72 0.04 9.38
CA VAL A 116 5.32 -0.87 8.30
C VAL A 116 4.70 -2.12 8.89
N LEU A 117 3.46 -2.42 8.50
CA LEU A 117 2.73 -3.62 8.86
C LEU A 117 3.10 -4.82 7.97
N ALA A 118 3.19 -4.57 6.65
CA ALA A 118 3.50 -5.61 5.68
C ALA A 118 4.13 -5.02 4.41
N VAL A 119 4.96 -5.81 3.74
CA VAL A 119 5.21 -5.65 2.31
C VAL A 119 3.98 -6.16 1.57
N ASN A 120 3.37 -5.30 0.75
CA ASN A 120 2.12 -5.61 0.04
C ASN A 120 2.32 -5.88 -1.46
N THR A 121 3.43 -5.43 -2.03
CA THR A 121 3.74 -5.58 -3.45
C THR A 121 5.24 -5.69 -3.64
N LEU A 122 5.70 -6.78 -4.21
CA LEU A 122 7.10 -6.93 -4.63
C LEU A 122 7.38 -6.15 -5.91
N GLY A 123 8.48 -6.41 -6.60
CA GLY A 123 8.81 -5.72 -7.84
C GLY A 123 7.78 -5.98 -8.94
N VAL A 124 7.45 -4.93 -9.67
CA VAL A 124 6.47 -4.95 -10.78
C VAL A 124 7.05 -4.34 -12.06
N LEU A 125 8.36 -4.14 -12.11
CA LEU A 125 9.06 -3.52 -13.24
C LEU A 125 9.56 -4.56 -14.23
N TYR A 126 9.33 -4.30 -15.50
CA TYR A 126 9.68 -5.21 -16.60
C TYR A 126 10.33 -4.43 -17.75
N ILE A 127 11.28 -5.06 -18.45
CA ILE A 127 11.70 -4.62 -19.77
C ILE A 127 10.76 -5.25 -20.79
N VAL A 128 10.15 -4.41 -21.62
CA VAL A 128 9.25 -4.80 -22.71
C VAL A 128 9.88 -4.36 -24.01
N GLU A 129 9.89 -5.21 -25.01
CA GLU A 129 10.38 -4.88 -26.35
C GLU A 129 9.40 -5.25 -27.46
N ASP A 130 9.52 -4.57 -28.58
CA ASP A 130 8.94 -5.00 -29.86
C ASP A 130 10.04 -5.70 -30.66
N GLY A 131 10.06 -7.01 -30.59
CA GLY A 131 11.13 -7.83 -31.18
C GLY A 131 11.51 -9.02 -30.29
N ASP A 132 12.68 -9.60 -30.59
CA ASP A 132 13.25 -10.74 -29.86
C ASP A 132 14.78 -10.61 -29.79
N THR A 133 15.25 -9.49 -29.23
CA THR A 133 16.68 -9.13 -29.18
C THR A 133 17.23 -9.01 -27.79
N VAL A 134 16.38 -8.83 -26.76
CA VAL A 134 16.78 -8.68 -25.38
C VAL A 134 16.46 -9.97 -24.60
N HIS A 135 17.50 -10.70 -24.18
CA HIS A 135 17.41 -11.94 -23.40
C HIS A 135 18.17 -11.84 -22.07
N SER A 136 18.96 -10.77 -21.91
CA SER A 136 19.74 -10.49 -20.70
C SER A 136 19.93 -8.98 -20.56
N ILE A 137 20.37 -8.54 -19.38
CA ILE A 137 20.72 -7.12 -19.13
C ILE A 137 21.84 -6.67 -20.08
N ALA A 138 22.80 -7.56 -20.44
CA ALA A 138 23.90 -7.23 -21.33
C ALA A 138 23.43 -6.83 -22.76
N ASP A 139 22.28 -7.33 -23.22
CA ASP A 139 21.73 -7.02 -24.53
C ASP A 139 21.16 -5.59 -24.63
N LEU A 140 21.05 -4.90 -23.51
CA LEU A 140 20.64 -3.49 -23.44
C LEU A 140 21.78 -2.53 -23.83
N LYS A 141 23.02 -3.02 -23.97
CA LYS A 141 24.16 -2.16 -24.34
C LYS A 141 23.96 -1.53 -25.70
N GLY A 142 24.11 -0.21 -25.77
CA GLY A 142 23.92 0.60 -26.98
C GLY A 142 22.46 0.86 -27.34
N ARG A 143 21.50 0.39 -26.49
CA ARG A 143 20.06 0.56 -26.75
C ARG A 143 19.49 1.79 -26.03
N THR A 144 18.33 2.20 -26.48
CA THR A 144 17.52 3.24 -25.84
C THR A 144 16.34 2.58 -25.15
N ILE A 145 16.09 2.95 -23.88
CA ILE A 145 14.97 2.49 -23.06
C ILE A 145 14.05 3.67 -22.77
N TYR A 146 12.78 3.59 -23.14
CA TYR A 146 11.75 4.51 -22.65
C TYR A 146 11.37 4.16 -21.22
N ALA A 147 11.48 5.09 -20.28
CA ALA A 147 11.21 4.84 -18.87
C ALA A 147 10.45 5.99 -18.22
N GLY A 148 9.59 5.65 -17.26
CA GLY A 148 8.94 6.61 -16.37
C GLY A 148 9.48 6.48 -14.95
N GLY A 149 9.17 7.48 -14.08
CA GLY A 149 9.53 7.43 -12.66
C GLY A 149 10.97 7.88 -12.37
N LYS A 150 11.47 8.89 -13.10
CA LYS A 150 12.73 9.53 -12.79
C LYS A 150 12.68 10.16 -11.39
N GLY A 151 13.74 9.99 -10.61
CA GLY A 151 13.81 10.45 -9.21
C GLY A 151 13.04 9.55 -8.22
N ALA A 152 12.56 8.38 -8.67
CA ALA A 152 11.80 7.45 -7.86
C ALA A 152 12.33 6.01 -8.02
N THR A 153 11.68 5.06 -7.34
CA THR A 153 12.04 3.62 -7.36
C THR A 153 12.41 3.08 -8.73
N PRO A 154 11.66 3.36 -9.84
CA PRO A 154 12.01 2.82 -11.15
C PRO A 154 13.41 3.21 -11.63
N GLU A 155 13.83 4.46 -11.43
CA GLU A 155 15.17 4.91 -11.79
C GLU A 155 16.26 4.20 -10.98
N TYR A 156 16.10 4.17 -9.66
CA TYR A 156 17.10 3.56 -8.78
C TYR A 156 17.24 2.06 -9.04
N ALA A 157 16.12 1.36 -9.23
CA ALA A 157 16.14 -0.06 -9.54
C ALA A 157 16.83 -0.35 -10.88
N LEU A 158 16.50 0.40 -11.93
CA LEU A 158 17.12 0.23 -13.25
C LEU A 158 18.62 0.52 -13.20
N ASN A 159 19.01 1.63 -12.60
CA ASN A 159 20.42 2.03 -12.49
C ASN A 159 21.23 0.97 -11.73
N TYR A 160 20.72 0.50 -10.57
CA TYR A 160 21.35 -0.54 -9.79
C TYR A 160 21.56 -1.83 -10.61
N ILE A 161 20.53 -2.30 -11.30
CA ILE A 161 20.61 -3.52 -12.11
C ILE A 161 21.62 -3.35 -13.26
N LEU A 162 21.60 -2.20 -13.95
CA LEU A 162 22.56 -1.92 -15.03
C LEU A 162 23.99 -1.89 -14.50
N GLU A 163 24.27 -1.13 -13.45
CA GLU A 163 25.59 -0.99 -12.87
C GLU A 163 26.16 -2.32 -12.38
N LYS A 164 25.37 -3.14 -11.70
CA LYS A 164 25.76 -4.47 -11.23
C LYS A 164 26.03 -5.47 -12.37
N ASN A 165 25.49 -5.21 -13.56
CA ASN A 165 25.80 -5.97 -14.79
C ASN A 165 26.89 -5.31 -15.65
N GLY A 166 27.59 -4.28 -15.11
CA GLY A 166 28.72 -3.63 -15.79
C GLY A 166 28.32 -2.66 -16.91
N LEU A 167 27.11 -2.17 -16.89
CA LEU A 167 26.60 -1.15 -17.81
C LEU A 167 26.46 0.19 -17.11
N VAL A 168 26.91 1.26 -17.72
CA VAL A 168 26.81 2.62 -17.17
C VAL A 168 25.54 3.29 -17.71
N PRO A 169 24.56 3.60 -16.80
CA PRO A 169 23.35 4.31 -17.22
C PRO A 169 23.68 5.68 -17.83
N GLY A 170 23.09 5.98 -18.99
CA GLY A 170 23.33 7.21 -19.74
C GLY A 170 24.58 7.19 -20.65
N GLU A 171 25.48 6.20 -20.51
CA GLU A 171 26.63 6.01 -21.39
C GLU A 171 26.51 4.74 -22.23
N ASP A 172 26.44 3.57 -21.57
CA ASP A 172 26.25 2.28 -22.24
C ASP A 172 24.81 2.02 -22.64
N VAL A 173 23.83 2.57 -21.91
CA VAL A 173 22.40 2.46 -22.14
C VAL A 173 21.79 3.86 -22.08
N THR A 174 21.15 4.30 -23.17
CA THR A 174 20.42 5.56 -23.19
C THR A 174 19.07 5.37 -22.51
N ILE A 175 18.72 6.20 -21.52
CA ILE A 175 17.42 6.15 -20.86
C ILE A 175 16.65 7.44 -21.20
N GLU A 176 15.57 7.28 -21.94
CA GLU A 176 14.69 8.38 -22.31
C GLU A 176 13.54 8.47 -21.31
N TRP A 177 13.69 9.39 -20.34
CA TRP A 177 12.71 9.58 -19.28
C TRP A 177 11.47 10.31 -19.78
N LYS A 178 10.30 9.70 -19.58
CA LYS A 178 8.98 10.28 -19.81
C LYS A 178 8.37 10.73 -18.49
N SER A 179 7.44 11.68 -18.55
CA SER A 179 6.72 12.17 -17.37
C SER A 179 5.82 11.12 -16.75
N GLU A 180 5.20 10.30 -17.61
CA GLU A 180 4.25 9.26 -17.20
C GLU A 180 4.51 7.94 -17.95
N HIS A 181 4.13 6.82 -17.31
CA HIS A 181 4.24 5.49 -17.93
C HIS A 181 3.38 5.36 -19.20
N ALA A 182 2.25 6.07 -19.28
CA ALA A 182 1.41 6.10 -20.47
C ALA A 182 2.14 6.68 -21.71
N GLU A 183 3.07 7.61 -21.51
CA GLU A 183 3.91 8.17 -22.58
C GLU A 183 4.96 7.16 -23.05
N CYS A 184 5.50 6.34 -22.12
CA CYS A 184 6.37 5.22 -22.48
C CYS A 184 5.64 4.21 -23.36
N VAL A 185 4.38 3.86 -23.00
CA VAL A 185 3.52 2.97 -23.79
C VAL A 185 3.26 3.55 -25.19
N ALA A 186 3.03 4.86 -25.29
CA ALA A 186 2.83 5.52 -26.59
C ALA A 186 4.10 5.48 -27.46
N ALA A 187 5.26 5.82 -26.88
CA ALA A 187 6.55 5.77 -27.57
C ALA A 187 6.87 4.34 -28.07
N LEU A 188 6.68 3.34 -27.21
CA LEU A 188 6.90 1.93 -27.56
C LEU A 188 5.97 1.45 -28.68
N ALA A 189 4.73 1.97 -28.76
CA ALA A 189 3.79 1.61 -29.81
C ALA A 189 4.21 2.13 -31.19
N GLU A 190 4.92 3.26 -31.26
CA GLU A 190 5.35 3.93 -32.48
C GLU A 190 6.75 3.46 -32.97
N ASP A 191 7.55 2.88 -32.08
CA ASP A 191 8.91 2.39 -32.38
C ASP A 191 8.87 0.89 -32.71
N ALA A 192 9.39 0.50 -33.87
CA ALA A 192 9.37 -0.88 -34.35
C ALA A 192 10.40 -1.78 -33.63
N ASP A 193 11.48 -1.19 -33.09
CA ASP A 193 12.53 -1.87 -32.35
C ASP A 193 12.59 -1.33 -30.90
N GLY A 194 11.48 -0.75 -30.42
CA GLY A 194 11.41 -0.04 -29.18
C GLY A 194 11.57 -0.95 -27.96
N ILE A 195 12.24 -0.39 -26.94
CA ILE A 195 12.38 -1.00 -25.62
C ILE A 195 11.85 -0.02 -24.59
N ALA A 196 11.05 -0.51 -23.64
CA ALA A 196 10.60 0.30 -22.52
C ALA A 196 10.75 -0.46 -21.19
N MET A 197 11.02 0.29 -20.11
CA MET A 197 10.80 -0.19 -18.74
C MET A 197 9.42 0.27 -18.30
N LEU A 198 8.55 -0.69 -18.02
CA LEU A 198 7.16 -0.46 -17.61
C LEU A 198 6.83 -1.24 -16.34
N PRO A 199 6.05 -0.66 -15.42
CA PRO A 199 5.43 -1.42 -14.34
C PRO A 199 4.15 -2.11 -14.83
N GLN A 200 3.71 -3.19 -14.15
CA GLN A 200 2.32 -3.59 -14.22
C GLN A 200 1.44 -2.48 -13.58
N PRO A 201 0.24 -2.24 -14.12
CA PRO A 201 -0.42 -2.91 -15.27
C PRO A 201 -0.11 -2.27 -16.65
N PHE A 202 0.86 -1.35 -16.75
CA PHE A 202 1.21 -0.69 -18.03
C PHE A 202 1.82 -1.65 -19.06
N VAL A 203 2.54 -2.70 -18.61
CA VAL A 203 2.98 -3.80 -19.47
C VAL A 203 1.79 -4.43 -20.18
N THR A 204 0.78 -4.85 -19.42
CA THR A 204 -0.46 -5.44 -19.97
C THR A 204 -1.20 -4.48 -20.88
N THR A 205 -1.24 -3.19 -20.54
CA THR A 205 -1.85 -2.15 -21.37
C THR A 205 -1.12 -2.00 -22.70
N ALA A 206 0.23 -2.00 -22.69
CA ALA A 206 1.06 -1.93 -23.90
C ALA A 206 0.81 -3.15 -24.81
N GLN A 207 0.88 -4.35 -24.25
CA GLN A 207 0.65 -5.60 -24.98
C GLN A 207 -0.78 -5.71 -25.54
N THR A 208 -1.77 -5.11 -24.88
CA THR A 208 -3.14 -5.06 -25.41
C THR A 208 -3.25 -4.12 -26.61
N LYS A 209 -2.43 -3.05 -26.67
CA LYS A 209 -2.39 -2.12 -27.80
C LYS A 209 -1.57 -2.64 -28.98
N LYS A 210 -0.52 -3.40 -28.72
CA LYS A 210 0.41 -3.93 -29.72
C LYS A 210 0.81 -5.35 -29.32
N GLU A 211 0.18 -6.35 -29.94
CA GLU A 211 0.32 -7.77 -29.60
C GLU A 211 1.73 -8.34 -29.85
N THR A 212 2.56 -7.64 -30.64
CA THR A 212 3.96 -8.02 -30.88
C THR A 212 4.87 -7.74 -29.70
N LEU A 213 4.43 -6.93 -28.73
CA LEU A 213 5.21 -6.61 -27.55
C LEU A 213 5.34 -7.80 -26.61
N ARG A 214 6.56 -8.13 -26.24
CA ARG A 214 6.85 -9.17 -25.25
C ARG A 214 7.48 -8.58 -23.99
N THR A 215 7.27 -9.22 -22.87
CA THR A 215 8.08 -9.03 -21.68
C THR A 215 9.42 -9.71 -21.90
N ALA A 216 10.48 -8.92 -22.02
CA ALA A 216 11.83 -9.42 -22.27
C ALA A 216 12.53 -9.83 -20.97
N LEU A 217 12.46 -8.97 -19.93
CA LEU A 217 13.09 -9.22 -18.62
C LEU A 217 12.15 -8.84 -17.50
N ASP A 218 12.14 -9.65 -16.44
CA ASP A 218 11.58 -9.31 -15.14
C ASP A 218 12.69 -8.71 -14.27
N LEU A 219 12.57 -7.43 -13.92
CA LEU A 219 13.61 -6.75 -13.16
C LEU A 219 13.67 -7.22 -11.69
N THR A 220 12.62 -7.85 -11.19
CA THR A 220 12.67 -8.49 -9.86
C THR A 220 13.56 -9.74 -9.89
N GLU A 221 13.44 -10.55 -10.94
CA GLU A 221 14.31 -11.70 -11.14
C GLU A 221 15.78 -11.28 -11.33
N GLU A 222 16.01 -10.23 -12.13
CA GLU A 222 17.37 -9.71 -12.35
C GLU A 222 17.97 -9.14 -11.06
N TRP A 223 17.18 -8.44 -10.24
CA TRP A 223 17.59 -8.00 -8.91
C TRP A 223 17.95 -9.18 -8.01
N ASN A 224 17.08 -10.18 -7.93
CA ASN A 224 17.31 -11.36 -7.09
C ASN A 224 18.57 -12.13 -7.47
N LYS A 225 18.88 -12.26 -8.78
CA LYS A 225 20.14 -12.85 -9.25
C LYS A 225 21.37 -12.11 -8.73
N ILE A 226 21.31 -10.78 -8.68
CA ILE A 226 22.39 -9.95 -8.12
C ILE A 226 22.53 -10.24 -6.63
N GLN A 227 21.42 -10.22 -5.88
CA GLN A 227 21.44 -10.45 -4.44
C GLN A 227 21.97 -11.84 -4.09
N GLU A 228 21.56 -12.88 -4.80
CA GLU A 228 22.09 -14.23 -4.63
C GLU A 228 23.60 -14.28 -4.87
N SER A 229 24.12 -13.59 -5.89
CA SER A 229 25.55 -13.53 -6.18
C SER A 229 26.35 -12.80 -5.12
N GLU A 230 25.74 -11.84 -4.42
CA GLU A 230 26.36 -11.04 -3.35
C GLU A 230 26.12 -11.65 -1.96
N GLY A 231 25.29 -12.69 -1.84
CA GLY A 231 24.96 -13.33 -0.56
C GLY A 231 24.09 -12.44 0.34
N THR A 232 23.25 -11.62 -0.26
CA THR A 232 22.30 -10.73 0.42
C THR A 232 20.86 -11.20 0.19
N ALA A 233 19.93 -10.79 1.05
CA ALA A 233 18.54 -11.26 1.02
C ALA A 233 17.53 -10.19 0.56
N SER A 234 18.00 -9.10 -0.05
CA SER A 234 17.15 -8.05 -0.59
C SER A 234 16.34 -8.54 -1.81
N THR A 235 15.17 -7.95 -2.00
CA THR A 235 14.38 -8.08 -3.23
C THR A 235 13.79 -6.73 -3.61
N LEU A 236 13.32 -6.57 -4.85
CA LEU A 236 12.56 -5.36 -5.21
C LEU A 236 11.26 -5.32 -4.44
N VAL A 237 11.04 -4.21 -3.71
CA VAL A 237 9.80 -3.93 -2.99
C VAL A 237 9.17 -2.67 -3.56
N THR A 238 8.00 -2.82 -4.17
CA THR A 238 7.26 -1.67 -4.72
C THR A 238 6.44 -0.97 -3.66
N GLY A 239 5.69 -1.73 -2.86
CA GLY A 239 4.72 -1.18 -1.93
C GLY A 239 4.69 -1.86 -0.58
N VAL A 240 4.27 -1.08 0.41
CA VAL A 240 4.08 -1.49 1.79
C VAL A 240 2.76 -0.96 2.34
N THR A 241 2.22 -1.65 3.33
CA THR A 241 1.12 -1.17 4.17
C THR A 241 1.71 -0.60 5.44
N VAL A 242 1.40 0.64 5.76
CA VAL A 242 1.89 1.35 6.96
C VAL A 242 0.73 1.72 7.87
N VAL A 243 1.02 1.84 9.16
CA VAL A 243 0.11 2.33 10.19
C VAL A 243 0.73 3.55 10.88
N ARG A 244 -0.10 4.50 11.33
CA ARG A 244 0.37 5.55 12.24
C ARG A 244 0.78 4.93 13.58
N THR A 245 1.99 5.25 14.02
CA THR A 245 2.55 4.71 15.29
C THR A 245 1.65 5.00 16.50
N ALA A 246 1.00 6.17 16.53
CA ALA A 246 0.05 6.53 17.59
C ALA A 246 -1.17 5.60 17.58
N PHE A 247 -1.77 5.39 16.40
CA PHE A 247 -2.92 4.51 16.23
C PHE A 247 -2.60 3.06 16.62
N ALA A 248 -1.45 2.54 16.18
CA ALA A 248 -1.04 1.18 16.53
C ALA A 248 -0.87 0.96 18.04
N LYS A 249 -0.42 2.01 18.78
CA LYS A 249 -0.29 1.95 20.24
C LYS A 249 -1.61 2.10 20.98
N GLU A 250 -2.53 2.88 20.45
CA GLU A 250 -3.84 3.14 21.06
C GLU A 250 -4.85 2.05 20.76
N HIS A 251 -4.75 1.42 19.59
CA HIS A 251 -5.71 0.44 19.04
C HIS A 251 -5.02 -0.82 18.48
N PRO A 252 -4.21 -1.55 19.28
CA PRO A 252 -3.47 -2.71 18.78
C PRO A 252 -4.40 -3.83 18.27
N GLU A 253 -5.58 -4.02 18.88
CA GLU A 253 -6.56 -5.02 18.45
C GLU A 253 -7.13 -4.68 17.07
N ALA A 254 -7.46 -3.42 16.80
CA ALA A 254 -7.93 -3.00 15.48
C ALA A 254 -6.87 -3.19 14.37
N VAL A 255 -5.57 -3.04 14.72
CA VAL A 255 -4.48 -3.34 13.78
C VAL A 255 -4.38 -4.84 13.52
N ALA A 256 -4.53 -5.68 14.55
CA ALA A 256 -4.51 -7.14 14.40
C ALA A 256 -5.68 -7.63 13.52
N ASP A 257 -6.90 -7.14 13.78
CA ASP A 257 -8.10 -7.47 12.98
C ASP A 257 -7.94 -7.03 11.52
N PHE A 258 -7.42 -5.81 11.30
CA PHE A 258 -7.10 -5.35 9.96
C PHE A 258 -6.11 -6.27 9.26
N MET A 259 -5.04 -6.69 9.93
CA MET A 259 -4.02 -7.54 9.34
C MET A 259 -4.54 -8.94 9.02
N GLU A 260 -5.41 -9.53 9.87
CA GLU A 260 -6.07 -10.79 9.57
C GLU A 260 -6.96 -10.69 8.32
N ALA A 261 -7.81 -9.67 8.25
CA ALA A 261 -8.67 -9.40 7.09
C ALA A 261 -7.85 -9.11 5.82
N TYR A 262 -6.75 -8.37 5.97
CA TYR A 262 -5.87 -8.05 4.85
C TYR A 262 -5.18 -9.30 4.29
N GLN A 263 -4.63 -10.15 5.14
CA GLN A 263 -4.00 -11.41 4.71
C GLN A 263 -4.99 -12.33 4.00
N ALA A 264 -6.21 -12.43 4.52
CA ALA A 264 -7.29 -13.19 3.89
C ALA A 264 -7.67 -12.60 2.52
N SER A 265 -7.73 -11.25 2.40
CA SER A 265 -8.00 -10.54 1.15
C SER A 265 -6.92 -10.79 0.11
N VAL A 266 -5.64 -10.72 0.49
CA VAL A 266 -4.51 -11.01 -0.42
C VAL A 266 -4.56 -12.46 -0.91
N SER A 267 -4.80 -13.42 -0.01
CA SER A 267 -4.95 -14.84 -0.39
C SER A 267 -6.09 -15.03 -1.40
N TYR A 268 -7.24 -14.39 -1.14
CA TYR A 268 -8.37 -14.43 -2.06
C TYR A 268 -8.02 -13.88 -3.45
N VAL A 269 -7.35 -12.73 -3.52
CA VAL A 269 -6.95 -12.09 -4.78
C VAL A 269 -6.04 -12.97 -5.61
N ILE A 270 -5.10 -13.67 -4.97
CA ILE A 270 -4.17 -14.59 -5.63
C ILE A 270 -4.88 -15.84 -6.15
N GLU A 271 -5.78 -16.42 -5.35
CA GLU A 271 -6.46 -17.69 -5.65
C GLU A 271 -7.64 -17.52 -6.61
N ASN A 272 -8.29 -16.34 -6.62
CA ASN A 272 -9.52 -16.06 -7.37
C ASN A 272 -9.32 -14.87 -8.33
N THR A 273 -8.36 -15.01 -9.25
CA THR A 273 -7.94 -13.92 -10.15
C THR A 273 -9.07 -13.28 -10.95
N ASP A 274 -10.05 -14.06 -11.42
CA ASP A 274 -11.16 -13.55 -12.24
C ASP A 274 -12.13 -12.70 -11.42
N GLU A 275 -12.50 -13.17 -10.23
CA GLU A 275 -13.36 -12.45 -9.29
C GLU A 275 -12.64 -11.21 -8.72
N ALA A 276 -11.37 -11.34 -8.40
CA ALA A 276 -10.55 -10.22 -7.95
C ALA A 276 -10.41 -9.14 -9.03
N ALA A 277 -10.22 -9.54 -10.30
CA ALA A 277 -10.16 -8.59 -11.41
C ALA A 277 -11.46 -7.80 -11.57
N LYS A 278 -12.61 -8.43 -11.35
CA LYS A 278 -13.91 -7.75 -11.35
C LYS A 278 -13.97 -6.72 -10.21
N LEU A 279 -13.61 -7.09 -8.98
CA LEU A 279 -13.57 -6.15 -7.85
C LEU A 279 -12.63 -4.97 -8.12
N ILE A 280 -11.45 -5.22 -8.69
CA ILE A 280 -10.48 -4.18 -9.08
C ILE A 280 -11.10 -3.20 -10.08
N GLY A 281 -11.90 -3.71 -11.02
CA GLY A 281 -12.65 -2.90 -11.97
C GLY A 281 -13.78 -2.10 -11.30
N ASP A 282 -14.55 -2.73 -10.41
CA ASP A 282 -15.67 -2.13 -9.68
C ASP A 282 -15.19 -0.96 -8.79
N TYR A 283 -13.98 -1.06 -8.19
CA TYR A 283 -13.33 0.00 -7.42
C TYR A 283 -12.55 1.02 -8.27
N ASP A 284 -12.63 0.95 -9.59
CA ASP A 284 -11.95 1.90 -10.51
C ASP A 284 -10.43 2.00 -10.25
N ILE A 285 -9.77 0.88 -9.88
CA ILE A 285 -8.31 0.82 -9.76
C ILE A 285 -7.71 0.73 -11.16
N VAL A 286 -8.07 -0.29 -11.94
CA VAL A 286 -7.82 -0.44 -13.38
C VAL A 286 -8.99 -1.20 -14.01
N PRO A 287 -9.21 -1.10 -15.35
CA PRO A 287 -10.27 -1.86 -16.01
C PRO A 287 -10.16 -3.37 -15.76
N GLU A 288 -11.27 -4.05 -15.51
CA GLU A 288 -11.34 -5.49 -15.22
C GLU A 288 -10.53 -6.35 -16.22
N ALA A 289 -10.67 -6.07 -17.52
CA ALA A 289 -9.96 -6.81 -18.57
C ALA A 289 -8.43 -6.66 -18.50
N VAL A 290 -7.94 -5.52 -17.98
CA VAL A 290 -6.51 -5.28 -17.72
C VAL A 290 -6.11 -5.99 -16.44
N ALA A 291 -6.88 -5.84 -15.36
CA ALA A 291 -6.63 -6.49 -14.08
C ALA A 291 -6.49 -8.01 -14.24
N LYS A 292 -7.41 -8.65 -14.94
CA LYS A 292 -7.40 -10.11 -15.18
C LYS A 292 -6.10 -10.62 -15.80
N LYS A 293 -5.51 -9.86 -16.72
CA LYS A 293 -4.25 -10.22 -17.36
C LYS A 293 -3.02 -9.83 -16.54
N ALA A 294 -3.11 -8.71 -15.81
CA ALA A 294 -1.99 -8.13 -15.08
C ALA A 294 -1.75 -8.76 -13.70
N LEU A 295 -2.81 -9.19 -13.00
CA LEU A 295 -2.75 -9.67 -11.61
C LEU A 295 -1.65 -10.72 -11.37
N PRO A 296 -1.47 -11.76 -12.22
CA PRO A 296 -0.41 -12.75 -12.01
C PRO A 296 1.01 -12.18 -11.98
N ALA A 297 1.21 -10.99 -12.59
CA ALA A 297 2.49 -10.30 -12.65
C ALA A 297 2.52 -9.00 -11.80
N CYS A 298 1.51 -8.77 -10.97
CA CYS A 298 1.49 -7.65 -10.02
C CYS A 298 2.20 -7.96 -8.70
N ASN A 299 2.67 -9.19 -8.49
CA ASN A 299 3.42 -9.64 -7.33
C ASN A 299 2.79 -9.18 -5.99
N ILE A 300 1.46 -9.34 -5.88
CA ILE A 300 0.69 -9.01 -4.67
C ILE A 300 1.04 -10.02 -3.58
N VAL A 301 1.41 -9.52 -2.41
CA VAL A 301 1.85 -10.32 -1.26
C VAL A 301 1.35 -9.72 0.05
N CYS A 302 1.45 -10.48 1.13
CA CYS A 302 1.34 -9.99 2.51
C CYS A 302 2.50 -10.60 3.30
N ILE A 303 3.65 -9.93 3.31
CA ILE A 303 4.87 -10.39 4.00
C ILE A 303 5.03 -9.55 5.26
N THR A 304 5.11 -10.20 6.43
CA THR A 304 5.18 -9.57 7.76
C THR A 304 6.42 -10.05 8.54
N GLY A 305 6.64 -9.50 9.73
CA GLY A 305 7.64 -9.96 10.67
C GLY A 305 9.09 -9.87 10.16
N ASP A 306 9.92 -10.83 10.52
CA ASP A 306 11.34 -10.84 10.19
C ASP A 306 11.61 -10.88 8.68
N GLU A 307 10.80 -11.60 7.92
CA GLU A 307 10.93 -11.65 6.46
C GLU A 307 10.69 -10.27 5.82
N MET A 308 9.65 -9.56 6.28
CA MET A 308 9.39 -8.18 5.85
C MET A 308 10.59 -7.29 6.15
N LYS A 309 11.10 -7.34 7.38
CA LYS A 309 12.25 -6.54 7.82
C LYS A 309 13.48 -6.81 6.97
N GLU A 310 13.82 -8.08 6.75
CA GLU A 310 14.98 -8.47 5.96
C GLU A 310 14.91 -7.96 4.52
N LYS A 311 13.80 -8.23 3.83
CA LYS A 311 13.59 -7.82 2.44
C LYS A 311 13.58 -6.29 2.28
N LEU A 312 12.82 -5.60 3.14
CA LEU A 312 12.63 -4.16 3.04
C LEU A 312 13.90 -3.39 3.45
N SER A 313 14.59 -3.78 4.52
CA SER A 313 15.83 -3.12 4.94
C SER A 313 16.93 -3.25 3.88
N GLY A 314 17.08 -4.43 3.29
CA GLY A 314 18.04 -4.65 2.21
C GLY A 314 17.72 -3.79 0.98
N TYR A 315 16.43 -3.71 0.59
CA TYR A 315 15.99 -2.86 -0.50
C TYR A 315 16.25 -1.37 -0.24
N LEU A 316 15.85 -0.86 0.93
CA LEU A 316 16.08 0.53 1.32
C LEU A 316 17.59 0.86 1.41
N GLY A 317 18.42 -0.11 1.79
CA GLY A 317 19.87 0.01 1.79
C GLY A 317 20.41 0.33 0.40
N VAL A 318 19.99 -0.43 -0.61
CA VAL A 318 20.38 -0.17 -2.01
C VAL A 318 19.91 1.20 -2.48
N LEU A 319 18.67 1.61 -2.15
CA LEU A 319 18.18 2.94 -2.51
C LEU A 319 18.99 4.06 -1.85
N LYS A 320 19.36 3.90 -0.58
CA LYS A 320 20.18 4.88 0.15
C LYS A 320 21.56 5.03 -0.49
N ASP A 321 22.17 3.94 -0.90
CA ASP A 321 23.48 3.95 -1.54
C ASP A 321 23.46 4.69 -2.89
N GLN A 322 22.36 4.56 -3.64
CA GLN A 322 22.13 5.30 -4.88
C GLN A 322 21.82 6.78 -4.62
N ASN A 323 20.94 7.06 -3.68
CA ASN A 323 20.53 8.41 -3.31
C ASN A 323 19.94 8.43 -1.88
N PRO A 324 20.63 8.99 -0.87
CA PRO A 324 20.11 9.05 0.50
C PRO A 324 18.72 9.70 0.62
N GLU A 325 18.42 10.72 -0.20
CA GLU A 325 17.11 11.40 -0.18
C GLU A 325 15.96 10.48 -0.58
N ALA A 326 16.24 9.40 -1.34
CA ALA A 326 15.23 8.42 -1.73
C ALA A 326 14.59 7.71 -0.53
N VAL A 327 15.30 7.64 0.59
CA VAL A 327 14.84 7.03 1.85
C VAL A 327 14.64 8.05 2.98
N GLY A 328 14.76 9.36 2.68
CA GLY A 328 14.61 10.43 3.66
C GLY A 328 15.89 10.75 4.44
N GLY A 329 17.06 10.48 3.86
CA GLY A 329 18.39 10.80 4.37
C GLY A 329 19.10 9.62 5.07
N GLU A 330 18.38 8.90 5.94
CA GLU A 330 18.93 7.76 6.70
C GLU A 330 18.00 6.54 6.62
N LEU A 331 18.55 5.36 6.85
CA LEU A 331 17.73 4.15 7.00
C LEU A 331 16.92 4.21 8.29
N PRO A 332 15.65 3.77 8.25
CA PRO A 332 14.83 3.68 9.46
C PRO A 332 15.44 2.74 10.52
N GLY A 333 15.12 3.02 11.79
CA GLY A 333 15.42 2.14 12.91
C GLY A 333 14.55 0.89 12.98
N ASP A 334 14.83 0.04 13.99
CA ASP A 334 14.10 -1.22 14.19
C ASP A 334 12.61 -1.00 14.49
N ASP A 335 12.26 0.13 15.10
CA ASP A 335 10.89 0.54 15.43
C ASP A 335 10.07 0.99 14.21
N PHE A 336 10.67 1.05 13.03
CA PHE A 336 9.96 1.22 11.76
C PHE A 336 9.16 -0.03 11.36
N TYR A 337 9.60 -1.21 11.76
CA TYR A 337 8.97 -2.47 11.45
C TYR A 337 8.02 -2.84 12.58
N TYR A 338 6.73 -2.92 12.29
CA TYR A 338 5.73 -3.32 13.28
C TYR A 338 6.00 -4.76 13.74
N SER A 339 5.98 -4.96 15.05
CA SER A 339 6.02 -6.26 15.71
C SER A 339 4.91 -6.31 16.76
N GLU A 340 4.13 -7.36 16.74
CA GLU A 340 3.11 -7.66 17.76
C GLU A 340 3.71 -7.84 19.15
#